data_654f2305ab50a970d10243fe106538eb
#
_entry.id   654f2305ab50a970d10243fe106538eb
#
_cell.length_a   1.000
_cell.length_b   1.000
_cell.length_c   1.000
_cell.angle_alpha   90.00
_cell.angle_beta   90.00
_cell.angle_gamma   90.00
#
_symmetry.space_group_name_H-M   'P 1'
#
loop_
_entity.id
_entity.type
_entity.pdbx_description
1 polymer ?
#
loop_
_entity_poly.entity_id
_entity_poly.type
_entity_poly.pdbx_seq_one_letter_code
_entity_poly.pdbx_strand_id
1 'polypeptide(L)'
;MEFDDIRQFVSDTSQGKIMFRIMDFENGTLVLVSDSDKFRLGLSAVAIPPGHGRSEPTSTGLFSAGLDAALVRTFAERVSAWTNQSCMVVVAMSTLNQVIVMELMTILKNHFLT
;
A
#
# COMPACT_ATOMS: atom_id res chain seq x y z
N MET A 1 -19.59 -9.56 -12.10
CA MET A 1 -18.38 -8.89 -11.59
C MET A 1 -17.23 -9.21 -12.52
N GLU A 2 -16.53 -8.21 -12.95
CA GLU A 2 -15.36 -8.39 -13.79
C GLU A 2 -14.11 -8.48 -12.92
N PHE A 3 -13.19 -9.36 -13.29
CA PHE A 3 -11.97 -9.56 -12.51
C PHE A 3 -10.83 -8.64 -12.96
N ASP A 4 -11.07 -7.79 -13.95
CA ASP A 4 -10.07 -6.85 -14.46
C ASP A 4 -9.69 -5.79 -13.42
N ASP A 5 -10.52 -5.62 -12.39
CA ASP A 5 -10.27 -4.67 -11.32
C ASP A 5 -9.30 -5.22 -10.26
N ILE A 6 -8.88 -6.46 -10.40
CA ILE A 6 -7.97 -7.10 -9.45
C ILE A 6 -6.69 -7.47 -10.18
N ARG A 7 -5.57 -6.95 -9.68
CA ARG A 7 -4.23 -7.26 -10.21
C ARG A 7 -3.42 -7.92 -9.10
N GLN A 8 -2.73 -8.98 -9.43
CA GLN A 8 -1.90 -9.69 -8.47
C GLN A 8 -0.57 -10.04 -9.10
N PHE A 9 0.51 -9.76 -8.38
CA PHE A 9 1.85 -10.08 -8.86
C PHE A 9 2.79 -10.34 -7.71
N VAL A 10 3.95 -10.92 -8.02
CA VAL A 10 5.01 -11.23 -7.07
C VAL A 10 6.24 -10.47 -7.49
N SER A 11 6.96 -9.90 -6.54
CA SER A 11 8.20 -9.20 -6.80
C SER A 11 9.29 -9.67 -5.85
N ASP A 12 10.51 -9.73 -6.33
CA ASP A 12 11.66 -10.06 -5.50
C ASP A 12 12.14 -8.80 -4.77
N THR A 13 12.44 -8.96 -3.49
CA THR A 13 12.96 -7.89 -2.66
C THR A 13 14.14 -8.39 -1.85
N SER A 14 14.78 -7.51 -1.09
CA SER A 14 15.87 -7.88 -0.19
C SER A 14 15.41 -8.87 0.90
N GLN A 15 14.11 -9.01 1.11
CA GLN A 15 13.54 -9.94 2.08
C GLN A 15 12.83 -11.12 1.40
N GLY A 16 13.17 -11.40 0.14
CA GLY A 16 12.57 -12.51 -0.60
C GLY A 16 11.39 -12.07 -1.44
N LYS A 17 10.55 -13.03 -1.77
CA LYS A 17 9.40 -12.77 -2.66
C LYS A 17 8.26 -12.16 -1.86
N ILE A 18 7.72 -11.07 -2.37
CA ILE A 18 6.59 -10.38 -1.77
C ILE A 18 5.43 -10.41 -2.76
N MET A 19 4.24 -10.75 -2.26
CA MET A 19 3.02 -10.78 -3.06
C MET A 19 2.26 -9.48 -2.90
N PHE A 20 1.75 -8.98 -4.03
CA PHE A 20 0.94 -7.77 -4.08
C PHE A 20 -0.40 -8.11 -4.71
N ARG A 21 -1.47 -7.58 -4.13
CA ARG A 21 -2.78 -7.60 -4.77
C ARG A 21 -3.34 -6.19 -4.73
N ILE A 22 -3.74 -5.69 -5.89
CA ILE A 22 -4.29 -4.35 -6.03
C ILE A 22 -5.71 -4.50 -6.53
N MET A 23 -6.65 -3.89 -5.82
CA MET A 23 -8.07 -3.93 -6.18
C MET A 23 -8.55 -2.51 -6.37
N ASP A 24 -9.09 -2.25 -7.55
CA ASP A 24 -9.63 -0.93 -7.88
C ASP A 24 -11.12 -0.92 -7.58
N PHE A 25 -11.55 0.11 -6.86
CA PHE A 25 -12.94 0.37 -6.57
C PHE A 25 -13.36 1.68 -7.23
N GLU A 26 -14.65 1.92 -7.30
CA GLU A 26 -15.16 3.16 -7.90
C GLU A 26 -14.57 4.40 -7.22
N ASN A 27 -14.33 4.33 -5.92
CA ASN A 27 -13.90 5.49 -5.14
C ASN A 27 -12.50 5.37 -4.56
N GLY A 28 -11.72 4.36 -4.97
CA GLY A 28 -10.38 4.23 -4.41
C GLY A 28 -9.69 2.92 -4.76
N THR A 29 -8.59 2.67 -4.06
CA THR A 29 -7.72 1.52 -4.33
C THR A 29 -7.39 0.82 -3.02
N LEU A 30 -7.41 -0.51 -3.03
CA LEU A 30 -6.95 -1.35 -1.93
C LEU A 30 -5.68 -2.06 -2.36
N VAL A 31 -4.62 -1.95 -1.54
CA VAL A 31 -3.34 -2.61 -1.78
C VAL A 31 -3.10 -3.60 -0.64
N LEU A 32 -2.93 -4.86 -0.99
CA LEU A 32 -2.58 -5.91 -0.04
C LEU A 32 -1.15 -6.37 -0.33
N VAL A 33 -0.33 -6.42 0.71
CA VAL A 33 1.07 -6.83 0.62
C VAL A 33 1.32 -7.95 1.62
N SER A 34 1.94 -9.05 1.18
CA SER A 34 2.22 -10.17 2.05
C SER A 34 3.57 -10.80 1.71
N ASP A 35 4.29 -11.21 2.76
CA ASP A 35 5.55 -11.94 2.62
C ASP A 35 5.35 -13.46 2.64
N SER A 36 4.11 -13.92 2.64
CA SER A 36 3.79 -15.35 2.58
C SER A 36 2.93 -15.64 1.35
N ASP A 37 2.66 -16.91 1.09
CA ASP A 37 1.86 -17.33 -0.06
C ASP A 37 0.36 -17.12 0.14
N LYS A 38 -0.03 -16.57 1.27
CA LYS A 38 -1.43 -16.18 1.54
C LYS A 38 -1.47 -14.75 2.02
N PHE A 39 -2.51 -14.04 1.62
CA PHE A 39 -2.75 -12.69 2.14
C PHE A 39 -3.34 -12.80 3.54
N ARG A 40 -2.88 -11.93 4.42
CA ARG A 40 -3.30 -11.89 5.82
C ARG A 40 -3.65 -10.46 6.19
N LEU A 41 -4.47 -10.31 7.20
CA LEU A 41 -4.64 -9.00 7.81
C LEU A 41 -3.35 -8.63 8.55
N GLY A 42 -3.00 -7.37 8.50
CA GLY A 42 -1.79 -6.87 9.13
C GLY A 42 -1.91 -5.39 9.42
N LEU A 43 -0.77 -4.73 9.53
CA LEU A 43 -0.76 -3.29 9.73
C LEU A 43 -1.48 -2.63 8.56
N SER A 44 -2.35 -1.68 8.85
CA SER A 44 -3.18 -1.08 7.82
C SER A 44 -3.36 0.41 8.06
N ALA A 45 -3.53 1.14 6.96
CA ALA A 45 -3.76 2.58 6.99
C ALA A 45 -4.64 2.96 5.82
N VAL A 46 -5.37 4.05 6.00
CA VAL A 46 -6.19 4.65 4.95
C VAL A 46 -5.63 6.05 4.70
N ALA A 47 -5.53 6.44 3.44
CA ALA A 47 -5.12 7.78 3.05
C ALA A 47 -6.11 8.36 2.05
N ILE A 48 -6.29 9.67 2.11
CA ILE A 48 -7.07 10.39 1.12
C ILE A 48 -6.14 11.37 0.40
N PRO A 49 -6.39 11.64 -0.90
CA PRO A 49 -5.52 12.54 -1.65
C PRO A 49 -5.65 13.97 -1.16
N PRO A 50 -4.71 14.85 -1.54
CA PRO A 50 -4.78 16.25 -1.16
C PRO A 50 -6.07 16.87 -1.69
N GLY A 51 -6.81 17.53 -0.80
CA GLY A 51 -7.99 18.26 -1.18
C GLY A 51 -7.66 19.68 -1.60
N HIS A 52 -8.69 20.46 -1.82
CA HIS A 52 -8.54 21.87 -2.18
C HIS A 52 -7.75 22.61 -1.10
N GLY A 53 -6.67 23.27 -1.49
CA GLY A 53 -5.85 24.04 -0.57
C GLY A 53 -4.84 23.24 0.22
N ARG A 54 -4.69 21.94 -0.04
CA ARG A 54 -3.69 21.08 0.60
C ARG A 54 -2.77 20.49 -0.45
N SER A 55 -1.48 20.41 -0.13
CA SER A 55 -0.49 19.85 -1.02
C SER A 55 -0.15 18.39 -0.69
N GLU A 56 -0.57 17.90 0.48
CA GLU A 56 -0.19 16.58 0.95
C GLU A 56 -1.43 15.74 1.27
N PRO A 57 -1.36 14.40 1.06
CA PRO A 57 -2.42 13.51 1.50
C PRO A 57 -2.54 13.47 3.02
N THR A 58 -3.72 13.07 3.49
CA THR A 58 -3.98 12.83 4.91
C THR A 58 -4.17 11.35 5.13
N SER A 59 -3.63 10.81 6.22
CA SER A 59 -3.74 9.39 6.51
C SER A 59 -4.12 9.11 7.95
N THR A 60 -4.67 7.93 8.18
CA THR A 60 -5.00 7.40 9.49
C THR A 60 -4.62 5.93 9.55
N GLY A 61 -3.92 5.54 10.61
CA GLY A 61 -3.66 4.13 10.87
C GLY A 61 -4.91 3.47 11.40
N LEU A 62 -5.21 2.28 10.92
CA LEU A 62 -6.35 1.49 11.39
C LEU A 62 -5.90 0.38 12.31
N PHE A 63 -5.01 -0.45 11.81
CA PHE A 63 -4.45 -1.58 12.56
C PHE A 63 -2.96 -1.33 12.63
N SER A 64 -2.50 -0.69 13.69
CA SER A 64 -1.14 -0.21 13.74
C SER A 64 -0.62 -0.23 15.17
N ALA A 65 0.69 -0.43 15.31
CA ALA A 65 1.38 -0.41 16.59
C ALA A 65 2.83 0.01 16.37
N GLY A 66 3.33 0.82 17.30
CA GLY A 66 4.74 1.20 17.32
C GLY A 66 5.19 2.04 16.13
N LEU A 67 6.47 1.95 15.83
CA LEU A 67 7.09 2.71 14.75
C LEU A 67 6.61 2.27 13.36
N ASP A 68 6.16 1.03 13.23
CA ASP A 68 5.70 0.50 11.95
C ASP A 68 4.43 1.17 11.48
N ALA A 69 3.65 1.73 12.40
CA ALA A 69 2.43 2.47 12.06
C ALA A 69 2.74 3.66 11.16
N ALA A 70 3.79 4.41 11.46
CA ALA A 70 4.18 5.56 10.65
C ALA A 70 4.61 5.13 9.24
N LEU A 71 5.30 3.99 9.13
CA LEU A 71 5.74 3.48 7.83
C LEU A 71 4.55 3.10 6.95
N VAL A 72 3.54 2.44 7.52
CA VAL A 72 2.35 2.03 6.75
C VAL A 72 1.52 3.25 6.35
N ARG A 73 1.41 4.24 7.23
CA ARG A 73 0.72 5.49 6.89
C ARG A 73 1.42 6.22 5.74
N THR A 74 2.74 6.30 5.78
CA THR A 74 3.51 6.91 4.69
C THR A 74 3.28 6.16 3.38
N PHE A 75 3.25 4.84 3.45
CA PHE A 75 2.97 3.99 2.30
C PHE A 75 1.60 4.34 1.69
N ALA A 76 0.57 4.40 2.53
CA ALA A 76 -0.78 4.72 2.06
C ALA A 76 -0.85 6.12 1.45
N GLU A 77 -0.17 7.09 2.07
CA GLU A 77 -0.13 8.46 1.57
C GLU A 77 0.50 8.54 0.19
N ARG A 78 1.59 7.79 -0.04
CA ARG A 78 2.26 7.78 -1.33
C ARG A 78 1.38 7.17 -2.42
N VAL A 79 0.74 6.04 -2.12
CA VAL A 79 -0.16 5.41 -3.09
C VAL A 79 -1.33 6.34 -3.42
N SER A 80 -1.89 7.00 -2.41
CA SER A 80 -2.97 7.96 -2.62
C SER A 80 -2.51 9.13 -3.50
N ALA A 81 -1.28 9.61 -3.32
CA ALA A 81 -0.74 10.68 -4.15
C ALA A 81 -0.55 10.23 -5.59
N TRP A 82 -0.04 9.02 -5.81
CA TRP A 82 0.19 8.52 -7.18
C TRP A 82 -1.10 8.24 -7.94
N THR A 83 -2.13 7.76 -7.25
CA THR A 83 -3.41 7.42 -7.89
C THR A 83 -4.39 8.57 -7.87
N ASN A 84 -4.15 9.57 -7.05
CA ASN A 84 -5.08 10.69 -6.79
C ASN A 84 -6.46 10.17 -6.36
N GLN A 85 -6.45 9.10 -5.56
CA GLN A 85 -7.66 8.46 -5.04
C GLN A 85 -7.47 8.10 -3.58
N SER A 86 -8.57 7.86 -2.88
CA SER A 86 -8.49 7.27 -1.55
C SER A 86 -7.85 5.89 -1.65
N CYS A 87 -7.03 5.54 -0.66
CA CYS A 87 -6.28 4.30 -0.68
C CYS A 87 -6.31 3.65 0.69
N MET A 88 -6.49 2.34 0.71
CA MET A 88 -6.28 1.51 1.90
C MET A 88 -5.15 0.55 1.61
N VAL A 89 -4.20 0.47 2.54
CA VAL A 89 -3.05 -0.43 2.42
C VAL A 89 -3.05 -1.38 3.61
N VAL A 90 -2.88 -2.66 3.35
CA VAL A 90 -2.70 -3.69 4.36
C VAL A 90 -1.37 -4.37 4.11
N VAL A 91 -0.47 -4.31 5.09
CA VAL A 91 0.88 -4.84 4.96
C VAL A 91 1.07 -5.92 6.02
N ALA A 92 1.10 -7.17 5.59
CA ALA A 92 1.30 -8.34 6.45
C ALA A 92 2.70 -8.89 6.21
N MET A 93 3.68 -8.33 6.90
CA MET A 93 5.08 -8.73 6.78
C MET A 93 5.66 -9.01 8.15
N SER A 94 6.48 -10.05 8.24
CA SER A 94 7.12 -10.43 9.50
C SER A 94 8.18 -9.43 9.93
N THR A 95 8.82 -8.74 8.98
CA THR A 95 9.78 -7.67 9.27
C THR A 95 9.43 -6.48 8.42
N LEU A 96 9.18 -5.35 9.06
CA LEU A 96 8.89 -4.11 8.37
C LEU A 96 9.85 -3.04 8.89
N ASN A 97 10.62 -2.44 7.97
CA ASN A 97 11.53 -1.35 8.28
C ASN A 97 11.56 -0.38 7.10
N GLN A 98 12.29 0.72 7.27
CA GLN A 98 12.32 1.76 6.25
C GLN A 98 12.88 1.25 4.92
N VAL A 99 13.87 0.36 4.94
CA VAL A 99 14.49 -0.14 3.71
C VAL A 99 13.47 -0.93 2.89
N ILE A 100 12.76 -1.88 3.52
CA ILE A 100 11.79 -2.68 2.78
C ILE A 100 10.59 -1.82 2.34
N VAL A 101 10.16 -0.87 3.15
CA VAL A 101 9.05 0.01 2.74
C VAL A 101 9.45 0.82 1.50
N MET A 102 10.69 1.30 1.41
CA MET A 102 11.15 2.00 0.22
C MET A 102 11.19 1.09 -1.00
N GLU A 103 11.58 -0.18 -0.85
CA GLU A 103 11.52 -1.15 -1.94
C GLU A 103 10.08 -1.37 -2.41
N LEU A 104 9.15 -1.55 -1.47
CA LEU A 104 7.73 -1.74 -1.79
C LEU A 104 7.18 -0.52 -2.51
N MET A 105 7.52 0.67 -2.03
CA MET A 105 7.07 1.91 -2.67
C MET A 105 7.62 2.05 -4.09
N THR A 106 8.86 1.68 -4.33
CA THR A 106 9.45 1.72 -5.68
C THR A 106 8.71 0.78 -6.62
N ILE A 107 8.43 -0.44 -6.16
CA ILE A 107 7.70 -1.44 -6.95
C ILE A 107 6.32 -0.90 -7.32
N LEU A 108 5.59 -0.38 -6.34
CA LEU A 108 4.23 0.12 -6.57
C LEU A 108 4.22 1.41 -7.37
N LYS A 109 5.18 2.29 -7.17
CA LYS A 109 5.30 3.50 -7.97
C LYS A 109 5.45 3.15 -9.45
N ASN A 110 6.34 2.20 -9.75
CA ASN A 110 6.53 1.75 -11.13
C ASN A 110 5.26 1.14 -11.70
N HIS A 111 4.50 0.42 -10.87
CA HIS A 111 3.26 -0.19 -11.30
C HIS A 111 2.18 0.85 -11.61
N PHE A 112 2.03 1.86 -10.75
CA PHE A 112 0.96 2.85 -10.90
C PHE A 112 1.29 3.95 -11.91
N LEU A 113 2.56 4.26 -12.12
CA LEU A 113 2.98 5.41 -12.93
C LEU A 113 3.56 5.03 -14.30
N THR A 114 3.49 3.76 -14.69
CA THR A 114 3.96 3.35 -16.03
C THR A 114 2.84 3.03 -17.01
#